data_a97227180aba706f81c69839999f6045
#
_entry.id   a97227180aba706f81c69839999f6045
#
_cell.length_a   1.000
_cell.length_b   1.000
_cell.length_c   1.000
_cell.angle_alpha   90.00
_cell.angle_beta   90.00
_cell.angle_gamma   90.00
#
_symmetry.space_group_name_H-M   'P 1'
#
loop_
_entity.id
_entity.type
_entity.pdbx_description
1 polymer ?
#
loop_
_entity_poly.entity_id
_entity_poly.type
_entity_poly.pdbx_seq_one_letter_code
_entity_poly.pdbx_strand_id
1 'polypeptide(L)'
;MGVKKLFTFLNEKRIYKKYDKINNLLYELKLNKNSVFVGIDTNLYFYKYNYTYDNILIGFFNQIIKFLSNGIYPLYIIDGGTLKEKEKTNIMRNNKKNNNYQKIEELLIEIENSDDKDKIDYLNKMIDKLKKKTLKISNEKIDNLIKLFDLMNIPYVFSYGEGEYLAVLLNNYGIIDFFLTDDTDPIPAGINNIIKFTNNRVLYLNKEYLLKELEINENQLCDFCILLGNDYNSFNMKKLKPFELLKLVKNNNITEILNIFNIDEENFINLKNIYLNSSNDEKDYILKGHTNNDNIINITYKNNSIILNQFWNELKEVLINNENSLNLKKDIIKKIKKTKFNTDELLNFLKINVNNITNDEIDNIKITFSYLDNFR
;
A
#
# COMPACT_ATOMS: atom_id res chain seq x y z
N MET A 1 3.77 -10.44 -1.07
CA MET A 1 2.53 -10.71 -0.34
C MET A 1 1.43 -10.80 -1.36
N GLY A 2 0.24 -11.20 -1.01
CA GLY A 2 -0.88 -11.36 -1.92
C GLY A 2 -0.86 -12.68 -2.70
N VAL A 3 -1.27 -12.63 -3.97
CA VAL A 3 -1.42 -13.82 -4.82
C VAL A 3 -0.07 -14.49 -5.09
N LYS A 4 0.04 -15.78 -4.71
CA LYS A 4 1.28 -16.54 -4.80
C LYS A 4 1.77 -16.67 -6.23
N LYS A 5 3.08 -16.48 -6.46
CA LYS A 5 3.73 -16.60 -7.77
C LYS A 5 3.22 -15.65 -8.86
N LEU A 6 2.17 -14.86 -8.62
CA LEU A 6 1.58 -14.00 -9.65
C LEU A 6 2.58 -12.97 -10.18
N PHE A 7 3.26 -12.24 -9.27
CA PHE A 7 4.27 -11.26 -9.67
C PHE A 7 5.37 -11.86 -10.56
N THR A 8 5.92 -13.00 -10.16
CA THR A 8 6.97 -13.69 -10.93
C THR A 8 6.45 -14.09 -12.30
N PHE A 9 5.27 -14.70 -12.37
CA PHE A 9 4.62 -15.12 -13.61
C PHE A 9 4.39 -13.94 -14.57
N LEU A 10 3.80 -12.83 -14.08
CA LEU A 10 3.55 -11.65 -14.90
C LEU A 10 4.86 -10.98 -15.38
N ASN A 11 5.89 -11.01 -14.56
CA ASN A 11 7.19 -10.45 -14.93
C ASN A 11 7.92 -11.33 -15.98
N GLU A 12 7.85 -12.64 -15.86
CA GLU A 12 8.34 -13.60 -16.86
C GLU A 12 7.63 -13.45 -18.20
N LYS A 13 6.32 -13.20 -18.17
CA LYS A 13 5.49 -12.90 -19.35
C LYS A 13 5.72 -11.49 -19.89
N ARG A 14 6.54 -10.66 -19.27
CA ARG A 14 6.81 -9.25 -19.61
C ARG A 14 5.56 -8.37 -19.62
N ILE A 15 4.56 -8.73 -18.83
CA ILE A 15 3.32 -7.95 -18.71
C ILE A 15 3.56 -6.67 -17.93
N TYR A 16 4.46 -6.69 -16.93
CA TYR A 16 4.94 -5.45 -16.33
C TYR A 16 5.82 -4.67 -17.32
N LYS A 17 5.35 -3.50 -17.74
CA LYS A 17 6.18 -2.55 -18.47
C LYS A 17 7.24 -1.95 -17.52
N LYS A 18 8.45 -1.71 -18.02
CA LYS A 18 9.61 -1.28 -17.21
C LYS A 18 10.10 0.07 -17.69
N TYR A 19 10.22 1.03 -16.75
CA TYR A 19 10.70 2.37 -17.01
C TYR A 19 11.86 2.70 -16.06
N ASP A 20 12.87 3.41 -16.55
CA ASP A 20 14.01 3.82 -15.72
C ASP A 20 13.60 4.88 -14.69
N LYS A 21 12.64 5.75 -15.04
CA LYS A 21 12.11 6.81 -14.18
C LYS A 21 10.60 6.94 -14.34
N ILE A 22 9.93 7.41 -13.30
CA ILE A 22 8.49 7.67 -13.33
C ILE A 22 8.11 8.66 -14.45
N ASN A 23 8.97 9.63 -14.74
CA ASN A 23 8.74 10.60 -15.80
C ASN A 23 8.65 9.98 -17.20
N ASN A 24 9.34 8.86 -17.44
CA ASN A 24 9.27 8.14 -18.72
C ASN A 24 7.89 7.47 -18.87
N LEU A 25 7.36 6.90 -17.78
CA LEU A 25 6.00 6.38 -17.73
C LEU A 25 4.96 7.48 -18.01
N LEU A 26 5.06 8.61 -17.31
CA LEU A 26 4.13 9.73 -17.48
C LEU A 26 4.15 10.27 -18.93
N TYR A 27 5.31 10.34 -19.54
CA TYR A 27 5.46 10.76 -20.93
C TYR A 27 4.78 9.79 -21.91
N GLU A 28 4.99 8.46 -21.73
CA GLU A 28 4.37 7.45 -22.59
C GLU A 28 2.83 7.48 -22.48
N LEU A 29 2.31 7.65 -21.25
CA LEU A 29 0.88 7.74 -21.00
C LEU A 29 0.28 9.12 -21.32
N LYS A 30 1.08 10.08 -21.79
CA LYS A 30 0.67 11.47 -22.08
C LYS A 30 0.03 12.17 -20.87
N LEU A 31 0.44 11.80 -19.67
CA LEU A 31 -0.06 12.42 -18.44
C LEU A 31 0.69 13.72 -18.17
N ASN A 32 -0.06 14.77 -17.85
CA ASN A 32 0.53 16.06 -17.51
C ASN A 32 1.17 15.96 -16.12
N LYS A 33 2.47 16.24 -16.03
CA LYS A 33 3.12 16.52 -14.75
C LYS A 33 2.36 17.63 -14.03
N ASN A 34 2.35 17.61 -12.73
CA ASN A 34 1.56 18.50 -11.87
C ASN A 34 0.04 18.24 -11.84
N SER A 35 -0.42 17.12 -12.43
CA SER A 35 -1.79 16.65 -12.35
C SER A 35 -1.90 15.17 -11.96
N VAL A 36 -0.78 14.50 -11.72
CA VAL A 36 -0.73 13.06 -11.39
C VAL A 36 -0.93 12.86 -9.89
N PHE A 37 -1.90 12.02 -9.55
CA PHE A 37 -2.26 11.68 -8.17
C PHE A 37 -2.04 10.19 -7.93
N VAL A 38 -1.17 9.85 -6.97
CA VAL A 38 -0.75 8.46 -6.71
C VAL A 38 -1.24 8.04 -5.33
N GLY A 39 -2.10 7.02 -5.30
CA GLY A 39 -2.44 6.32 -4.06
C GLY A 39 -1.25 5.49 -3.58
N ILE A 40 -0.93 5.55 -2.31
CA ILE A 40 0.23 4.87 -1.70
C ILE A 40 -0.25 3.91 -0.63
N ASP A 41 0.14 2.65 -0.72
CA ASP A 41 -0.02 1.65 0.33
C ASP A 41 0.86 2.03 1.53
N THR A 42 0.25 2.70 2.51
CA THR A 42 0.98 3.24 3.68
C THR A 42 1.56 2.13 4.54
N ASN A 43 0.82 1.05 4.74
CA ASN A 43 1.25 -0.06 5.60
C ASN A 43 2.46 -0.80 5.03
N LEU A 44 2.50 -1.00 3.72
CA LEU A 44 3.67 -1.53 3.04
C LEU A 44 4.91 -0.67 3.31
N TYR A 45 4.77 0.66 3.21
CA TYR A 45 5.89 1.59 3.40
C TYR A 45 6.33 1.72 4.86
N PHE A 46 5.44 1.51 5.85
CA PHE A 46 5.86 1.35 7.23
C PHE A 46 6.90 0.23 7.38
N TYR A 47 6.62 -0.94 6.79
CA TYR A 47 7.55 -2.06 6.86
C TYR A 47 8.83 -1.79 6.07
N LYS A 48 8.73 -1.22 4.86
CA LYS A 48 9.91 -0.89 4.04
C LYS A 48 10.83 0.08 4.76
N TYR A 49 10.28 1.17 5.31
CA TYR A 49 11.09 2.20 5.95
C TYR A 49 11.67 1.76 7.28
N ASN A 50 11.00 0.85 7.99
CA ASN A 50 11.59 0.22 9.17
C ASN A 50 12.87 -0.59 8.87
N TYR A 51 13.03 -1.09 7.64
CA TYR A 51 14.25 -1.77 7.22
C TYR A 51 15.33 -0.82 6.71
N THR A 52 14.92 0.29 6.11
CA THR A 52 15.81 1.17 5.34
C THR A 52 16.30 2.37 6.15
N TYR A 53 15.49 2.86 7.07
CA TYR A 53 15.78 4.06 7.86
C TYR A 53 15.77 3.75 9.36
N ASP A 54 16.57 4.47 10.12
CA ASP A 54 16.57 4.38 11.58
C ASP A 54 15.27 4.96 12.17
N ASN A 55 14.68 5.91 11.45
CA ASN A 55 13.36 6.46 11.78
C ASN A 55 12.43 6.42 10.54
N ILE A 56 11.26 5.82 10.73
CA ILE A 56 10.25 5.64 9.67
C ILE A 56 9.77 6.98 9.10
N LEU A 57 9.65 8.03 9.95
CA LEU A 57 9.18 9.36 9.51
C LEU A 57 10.09 9.97 8.44
N ILE A 58 11.41 9.76 8.54
CA ILE A 58 12.37 10.22 7.52
C ILE A 58 12.11 9.53 6.17
N GLY A 59 11.77 8.25 6.20
CA GLY A 59 11.41 7.51 4.99
C GLY A 59 10.20 8.10 4.28
N PHE A 60 9.13 8.39 5.03
CA PHE A 60 7.93 9.03 4.49
C PHE A 60 8.20 10.46 4.04
N PHE A 61 8.92 11.23 4.85
CA PHE A 61 9.33 12.57 4.49
C PHE A 61 10.06 12.62 3.13
N ASN A 62 11.10 11.81 2.97
CA ASN A 62 11.87 11.72 1.74
C ASN A 62 11.02 11.26 0.54
N GLN A 63 10.07 10.35 0.76
CA GLN A 63 9.14 9.92 -0.28
C GLN A 63 8.25 11.07 -0.74
N ILE A 64 7.66 11.82 0.20
CA ILE A 64 6.83 12.98 -0.10
C ILE A 64 7.61 14.00 -0.94
N ILE A 65 8.80 14.38 -0.48
CA ILE A 65 9.68 15.31 -1.20
C ILE A 65 9.96 14.83 -2.62
N LYS A 66 10.32 13.54 -2.77
CA LYS A 66 10.59 12.94 -4.07
C LYS A 66 9.38 13.00 -5.01
N PHE A 67 8.18 12.78 -4.51
CA PHE A 67 6.96 12.89 -5.33
C PHE A 67 6.68 14.33 -5.72
N LEU A 68 6.63 15.24 -4.77
CA LEU A 68 6.33 16.64 -5.02
C LEU A 68 7.34 17.29 -5.98
N SER A 69 8.63 17.02 -5.82
CA SER A 69 9.68 17.54 -6.73
C SER A 69 9.59 17.00 -8.17
N ASN A 70 8.87 15.90 -8.37
CA ASN A 70 8.56 15.37 -9.70
C ASN A 70 7.18 15.79 -10.23
N GLY A 71 6.46 16.68 -9.51
CA GLY A 71 5.12 17.13 -9.89
C GLY A 71 4.06 16.03 -9.73
N ILE A 72 4.29 15.08 -8.81
CA ILE A 72 3.39 13.97 -8.47
C ILE A 72 2.83 14.22 -7.07
N TYR A 73 1.53 14.04 -6.89
CA TYR A 73 0.86 14.26 -5.62
C TYR A 73 0.49 12.92 -4.98
N PRO A 74 0.99 12.63 -3.77
CA PRO A 74 0.66 11.40 -3.07
C PRO A 74 -0.67 11.51 -2.33
N LEU A 75 -1.43 10.41 -2.29
CA LEU A 75 -2.54 10.15 -1.37
C LEU A 75 -2.16 8.91 -0.56
N TYR A 76 -1.94 9.06 0.73
CA TYR A 76 -1.63 7.93 1.59
C TYR A 76 -2.90 7.20 2.00
N ILE A 77 -2.95 5.90 1.72
CA ILE A 77 -4.08 5.02 2.05
C ILE A 77 -3.65 4.14 3.22
N ILE A 78 -4.36 4.27 4.34
CA ILE A 78 -4.06 3.59 5.61
C ILE A 78 -5.13 2.54 5.85
N ASP A 79 -4.73 1.31 6.22
CA ASP A 79 -5.67 0.26 6.56
C ASP A 79 -6.51 0.63 7.78
N GLY A 80 -7.83 0.45 7.69
CA GLY A 80 -8.75 0.63 8.81
C GLY A 80 -8.92 -0.64 9.65
N GLY A 81 -8.93 -1.80 9.01
CA GLY A 81 -9.07 -3.09 9.68
C GLY A 81 -8.64 -4.25 8.80
N THR A 82 -8.63 -5.44 9.37
CA THR A 82 -8.37 -6.68 8.61
C THR A 82 -9.64 -7.49 8.47
N LEU A 83 -9.84 -8.07 7.31
CA LEU A 83 -10.96 -8.97 7.06
C LEU A 83 -10.84 -10.25 7.92
N LYS A 84 -11.98 -10.77 8.38
CA LYS A 84 -12.03 -12.00 9.18
C LYS A 84 -11.39 -13.20 8.48
N GLU A 85 -11.50 -13.24 7.17
CA GLU A 85 -10.96 -14.29 6.31
C GLU A 85 -9.43 -14.36 6.32
N LYS A 86 -8.74 -13.24 6.65
CA LYS A 86 -7.28 -13.20 6.87
C LYS A 86 -6.85 -13.62 8.27
N GLU A 87 -7.77 -13.98 9.17
CA GLU A 87 -7.45 -14.30 10.57
C GLU A 87 -6.38 -15.40 10.69
N LYS A 88 -6.50 -16.48 9.92
CA LYS A 88 -5.51 -17.57 9.92
C LYS A 88 -4.12 -17.07 9.52
N THR A 89 -4.04 -16.22 8.49
CA THR A 89 -2.78 -15.63 8.04
C THR A 89 -2.20 -14.70 9.09
N ASN A 90 -3.05 -13.91 9.76
CA ASN A 90 -2.65 -13.03 10.85
C ASN A 90 -2.14 -13.80 12.07
N ILE A 91 -2.79 -14.91 12.44
CA ILE A 91 -2.32 -15.81 13.49
C ILE A 91 -0.92 -16.36 13.13
N MET A 92 -0.73 -16.84 11.90
CA MET A 92 0.59 -17.34 11.46
C MET A 92 1.67 -16.26 11.50
N ARG A 93 1.33 -15.02 11.08
CA ARG A 93 2.24 -13.86 11.14
C ARG A 93 2.58 -13.49 12.58
N ASN A 94 1.61 -13.51 13.49
CA ASN A 94 1.83 -13.25 14.91
C ASN A 94 2.66 -14.34 15.58
N ASN A 95 2.42 -15.61 15.30
CA ASN A 95 3.23 -16.72 15.79
C ASN A 95 4.69 -16.59 15.33
N LYS A 96 4.90 -16.20 14.07
CA LYS A 96 6.26 -15.94 13.55
C LYS A 96 6.94 -14.75 14.24
N LYS A 97 6.20 -13.69 14.58
CA LYS A 97 6.73 -12.57 15.38
C LYS A 97 7.10 -13.03 16.79
N ASN A 98 6.23 -13.82 17.44
CA ASN A 98 6.50 -14.35 18.77
C ASN A 98 7.74 -15.24 18.79
N ASN A 99 7.91 -16.12 17.81
CA ASN A 99 9.14 -16.92 17.66
C ASN A 99 10.38 -16.06 17.47
N ASN A 100 10.25 -14.91 16.78
CA ASN A 100 11.38 -13.98 16.64
C ASN A 100 11.69 -13.26 17.97
N TYR A 101 10.68 -12.93 18.80
CA TYR A 101 10.91 -12.38 20.15
C TYR A 101 11.64 -13.38 21.05
N GLN A 102 11.20 -14.64 21.06
CA GLN A 102 11.91 -15.70 21.83
C GLN A 102 13.39 -15.83 21.39
N LYS A 103 13.64 -15.80 20.07
CA LYS A 103 15.03 -15.82 19.58
C LYS A 103 15.84 -14.60 19.99
N ILE A 104 15.22 -13.42 20.09
CA ILE A 104 15.91 -12.23 20.58
C ILE A 104 16.29 -12.40 22.05
N GLU A 105 15.40 -12.95 22.87
CA GLU A 105 15.69 -13.22 24.30
C GLU A 105 16.82 -14.23 24.45
N GLU A 106 16.81 -15.32 23.67
CA GLU A 106 17.91 -16.30 23.65
C GLU A 106 19.26 -15.66 23.29
N LEU A 107 19.30 -14.81 22.26
CA LEU A 107 20.51 -14.12 21.83
C LEU A 107 20.99 -13.09 22.87
N LEU A 108 20.10 -12.42 23.58
CA LEU A 108 20.48 -11.50 24.67
C LEU A 108 21.14 -12.24 25.83
N ILE A 109 20.61 -13.40 26.23
CA ILE A 109 21.23 -14.28 27.23
C ILE A 109 22.62 -14.77 26.76
N GLU A 110 22.77 -15.06 25.46
CA GLU A 110 24.06 -15.46 24.90
C GLU A 110 25.09 -14.32 24.94
N ILE A 111 24.66 -13.07 24.73
CA ILE A 111 25.52 -11.88 24.87
C ILE A 111 25.97 -11.69 26.32
N GLU A 112 25.05 -11.83 27.29
CA GLU A 112 25.36 -11.70 28.70
C GLU A 112 26.39 -12.73 29.20
N ASN A 113 26.45 -13.89 28.57
CA ASN A 113 27.40 -14.99 28.90
C ASN A 113 28.64 -15.01 28.01
N SER A 114 28.94 -13.96 27.25
CA SER A 114 30.07 -13.93 26.30
C SER A 114 30.95 -12.71 26.56
N ASP A 115 32.26 -12.96 26.68
CA ASP A 115 33.30 -11.91 26.77
C ASP A 115 33.93 -11.58 25.40
N ASP A 116 33.56 -12.32 24.36
CA ASP A 116 34.10 -12.16 23.01
C ASP A 116 33.37 -11.02 22.27
N LYS A 117 34.09 -9.91 22.05
CA LYS A 117 33.59 -8.69 21.43
C LYS A 117 33.07 -8.94 19.99
N ASP A 118 33.80 -9.73 19.20
CA ASP A 118 33.40 -10.01 17.81
C ASP A 118 32.10 -10.81 17.76
N LYS A 119 31.95 -11.78 18.67
CA LYS A 119 30.73 -12.55 18.86
C LYS A 119 29.58 -11.67 19.30
N ILE A 120 29.78 -10.78 20.27
CA ILE A 120 28.77 -9.84 20.76
C ILE A 120 28.28 -8.93 19.62
N ASP A 121 29.20 -8.39 18.81
CA ASP A 121 28.84 -7.55 17.66
C ASP A 121 28.04 -8.32 16.60
N TYR A 122 28.38 -9.57 16.35
CA TYR A 122 27.63 -10.44 15.45
C TYR A 122 26.20 -10.70 15.97
N LEU A 123 26.07 -11.05 17.25
CA LEU A 123 24.77 -11.30 17.89
C LEU A 123 23.88 -10.04 17.90
N ASN A 124 24.45 -8.88 18.18
CA ASN A 124 23.73 -7.60 18.10
C ASN A 124 23.17 -7.34 16.70
N LYS A 125 23.94 -7.58 15.64
CA LYS A 125 23.48 -7.47 14.26
C LYS A 125 22.34 -8.47 13.94
N MET A 126 22.38 -9.66 14.53
CA MET A 126 21.27 -10.63 14.41
C MET A 126 20.01 -10.14 15.12
N ILE A 127 20.16 -9.63 16.34
CA ILE A 127 19.04 -9.05 17.12
C ILE A 127 18.41 -7.90 16.35
N ASP A 128 19.17 -6.99 15.79
CA ASP A 128 18.64 -5.87 15.00
C ASP A 128 17.84 -6.34 13.78
N LYS A 129 18.34 -7.37 13.08
CA LYS A 129 17.58 -7.99 11.96
C LYS A 129 16.27 -8.64 12.43
N LEU A 130 16.26 -9.26 13.60
CA LEU A 130 15.05 -9.86 14.17
C LEU A 130 14.07 -8.79 14.65
N LYS A 131 14.56 -7.73 15.34
CA LYS A 131 13.74 -6.58 15.77
C LYS A 131 13.03 -5.93 14.58
N LYS A 132 13.71 -5.73 13.45
CA LYS A 132 13.10 -5.22 12.22
C LYS A 132 11.96 -6.11 11.70
N LYS A 133 12.04 -7.44 11.90
CA LYS A 133 10.99 -8.40 11.49
C LYS A 133 9.82 -8.48 12.48
N THR A 134 9.96 -7.96 13.69
CA THR A 134 8.92 -7.94 14.72
C THR A 134 8.17 -6.63 14.80
N LEU A 135 8.39 -5.72 13.84
CA LEU A 135 7.72 -4.42 13.82
C LEU A 135 6.22 -4.57 14.03
N LYS A 136 5.71 -3.85 15.02
CA LYS A 136 4.29 -3.63 15.24
C LYS A 136 4.01 -2.15 14.94
N ILE A 137 3.08 -1.90 14.06
CA ILE A 137 2.58 -0.55 13.82
C ILE A 137 1.68 -0.21 15.01
N SER A 138 2.12 0.74 15.84
CA SER A 138 1.36 1.23 17.00
C SER A 138 0.56 2.47 16.61
N ASN A 139 -0.48 2.78 17.39
CA ASN A 139 -1.27 4.01 17.18
C ASN A 139 -0.38 5.26 17.25
N GLU A 140 0.57 5.31 18.18
CA GLU A 140 1.53 6.41 18.29
C GLU A 140 2.32 6.63 16.99
N LYS A 141 2.77 5.55 16.32
CA LYS A 141 3.47 5.67 15.03
C LYS A 141 2.57 6.19 13.93
N ILE A 142 1.30 5.79 13.94
CA ILE A 142 0.30 6.30 13.00
C ILE A 142 0.01 7.77 13.29
N ASP A 143 -0.16 8.17 14.56
CA ASP A 143 -0.41 9.55 14.96
C ASP A 143 0.75 10.47 14.55
N ASN A 144 1.99 10.04 14.76
CA ASN A 144 3.17 10.77 14.34
C ASN A 144 3.26 10.89 12.80
N LEU A 145 2.86 9.86 12.07
CA LEU A 145 2.80 9.92 10.60
C LEU A 145 1.71 10.88 10.13
N ILE A 146 0.53 10.85 10.74
CA ILE A 146 -0.57 11.78 10.46
C ILE A 146 -0.12 13.22 10.71
N LYS A 147 0.55 13.47 11.85
CA LYS A 147 1.10 14.81 12.14
C LYS A 147 2.09 15.28 11.08
N LEU A 148 2.94 14.37 10.57
CA LEU A 148 3.83 14.67 9.45
C LEU A 148 3.03 15.04 8.18
N PHE A 149 2.00 14.28 7.84
CA PHE A 149 1.15 14.57 6.69
C PHE A 149 0.43 15.91 6.82
N ASP A 150 -0.13 16.21 8.00
CA ASP A 150 -0.78 17.48 8.27
C ASP A 150 0.18 18.66 8.13
N LEU A 151 1.39 18.57 8.69
CA LEU A 151 2.43 19.59 8.59
C LEU A 151 2.93 19.81 7.15
N MET A 152 2.88 18.77 6.33
CA MET A 152 3.27 18.80 4.93
C MET A 152 2.08 19.00 3.97
N ASN A 153 0.86 19.21 4.49
CA ASN A 153 -0.39 19.33 3.72
C ASN A 153 -0.58 18.19 2.70
N ILE A 154 -0.27 16.98 3.12
CA ILE A 154 -0.38 15.77 2.30
C ILE A 154 -1.68 15.05 2.66
N PRO A 155 -2.56 14.76 1.68
CA PRO A 155 -3.80 14.05 1.93
C PRO A 155 -3.54 12.59 2.30
N TYR A 156 -4.36 12.08 3.20
CA TYR A 156 -4.41 10.68 3.59
C TYR A 156 -5.86 10.26 3.83
N VAL A 157 -6.12 8.98 3.73
CA VAL A 157 -7.44 8.38 3.94
C VAL A 157 -7.31 7.06 4.68
N PHE A 158 -8.32 6.76 5.51
CA PHE A 158 -8.47 5.44 6.13
C PHE A 158 -9.48 4.63 5.33
N SER A 159 -9.14 3.38 5.01
CA SER A 159 -10.10 2.44 4.48
C SER A 159 -11.04 1.93 5.57
N TYR A 160 -12.17 1.39 5.19
CA TYR A 160 -13.04 0.61 6.07
C TYR A 160 -12.34 -0.69 6.50
N GLY A 161 -11.83 -1.42 5.50
CA GLY A 161 -11.10 -2.65 5.65
C GLY A 161 -9.62 -2.48 5.29
N GLU A 162 -9.18 -3.23 4.30
CA GLU A 162 -7.82 -3.15 3.77
C GLU A 162 -7.69 -2.04 2.74
N GLY A 163 -6.63 -1.23 2.86
CA GLY A 163 -6.40 -0.06 2.01
C GLY A 163 -6.35 -0.35 0.51
N GLU A 164 -5.99 -1.57 0.15
CA GLU A 164 -5.94 -2.01 -1.24
C GLU A 164 -7.31 -1.99 -1.93
N TYR A 165 -8.42 -2.30 -1.23
CA TYR A 165 -9.76 -2.24 -1.81
C TYR A 165 -10.26 -0.81 -1.98
N LEU A 166 -9.94 0.07 -1.03
CA LEU A 166 -10.17 1.50 -1.21
C LEU A 166 -9.35 2.04 -2.39
N ALA A 167 -8.09 1.60 -2.55
CA ALA A 167 -7.28 1.99 -3.70
C ALA A 167 -7.87 1.51 -5.02
N VAL A 168 -8.43 0.30 -5.08
CA VAL A 168 -9.17 -0.21 -6.26
C VAL A 168 -10.34 0.72 -6.59
N LEU A 169 -11.15 1.08 -5.60
CA LEU A 169 -12.28 2.01 -5.76
C LEU A 169 -11.79 3.36 -6.33
N LEU A 170 -10.83 4.00 -5.66
CA LEU A 170 -10.32 5.31 -6.06
C LEU A 170 -9.68 5.32 -7.45
N ASN A 171 -8.98 4.24 -7.81
CA ASN A 171 -8.34 4.11 -9.12
C ASN A 171 -9.37 3.86 -10.24
N ASN A 172 -10.38 3.03 -9.99
CA ASN A 172 -11.42 2.74 -10.98
C ASN A 172 -12.33 3.96 -11.22
N TYR A 173 -12.53 4.82 -10.22
CA TYR A 173 -13.20 6.12 -10.40
C TYR A 173 -12.27 7.22 -10.94
N GLY A 174 -11.01 6.94 -11.23
CA GLY A 174 -10.04 7.91 -11.77
C GLY A 174 -9.62 9.02 -10.80
N ILE A 175 -9.87 8.84 -9.50
CA ILE A 175 -9.44 9.79 -8.44
C ILE A 175 -7.92 9.70 -8.28
N ILE A 176 -7.36 8.48 -8.24
CA ILE A 176 -5.92 8.27 -8.34
C ILE A 176 -5.57 7.69 -9.72
N ASP A 177 -4.46 8.13 -10.30
CA ASP A 177 -3.99 7.62 -11.59
C ASP A 177 -3.33 6.25 -11.44
N PHE A 178 -2.60 6.06 -10.34
CA PHE A 178 -1.87 4.85 -10.03
C PHE A 178 -2.00 4.49 -8.56
N PHE A 179 -1.95 3.20 -8.27
CA PHE A 179 -1.73 2.69 -6.92
C PHE A 179 -0.30 2.16 -6.80
N LEU A 180 0.44 2.70 -5.84
CA LEU A 180 1.81 2.31 -5.53
C LEU A 180 1.81 1.27 -4.44
N THR A 181 2.01 0.01 -4.82
CA THR A 181 2.11 -1.13 -3.90
C THR A 181 3.04 -2.20 -4.44
N ASP A 182 3.55 -3.06 -3.57
CA ASP A 182 4.23 -4.31 -3.94
C ASP A 182 3.28 -5.51 -3.87
N ASP A 183 2.07 -5.31 -3.34
CA ASP A 183 1.09 -6.37 -3.21
C ASP A 183 0.41 -6.68 -4.56
N THR A 184 -0.07 -7.88 -4.70
CA THR A 184 -0.75 -8.36 -5.90
C THR A 184 -2.24 -8.62 -5.70
N ASP A 185 -2.76 -8.49 -4.47
CA ASP A 185 -4.19 -8.65 -4.15
C ASP A 185 -5.10 -7.61 -4.85
N PRO A 186 -4.66 -6.37 -5.13
CA PRO A 186 -5.46 -5.45 -5.93
C PRO A 186 -5.74 -5.92 -7.38
N ILE A 187 -4.91 -6.83 -7.92
CA ILE A 187 -5.05 -7.32 -9.31
C ILE A 187 -6.36 -8.11 -9.49
N PRO A 188 -6.63 -9.18 -8.72
CA PRO A 188 -7.92 -9.89 -8.81
C PRO A 188 -9.12 -9.04 -8.37
N ALA A 189 -8.91 -7.98 -7.58
CA ALA A 189 -9.95 -7.02 -7.21
C ALA A 189 -10.27 -6.01 -8.33
N GLY A 190 -9.58 -6.07 -9.46
CA GLY A 190 -9.92 -5.32 -10.66
C GLY A 190 -9.35 -3.91 -10.74
N ILE A 191 -8.22 -3.63 -10.09
CA ILE A 191 -7.55 -2.33 -10.19
C ILE A 191 -7.07 -2.04 -11.62
N ASN A 192 -7.23 -0.80 -12.08
CA ASN A 192 -6.84 -0.43 -13.45
C ASN A 192 -5.33 -0.23 -13.60
N ASN A 193 -4.66 0.43 -12.65
CA ASN A 193 -3.27 0.84 -12.82
C ASN A 193 -2.46 0.66 -11.53
N ILE A 194 -1.44 -0.18 -11.57
CA ILE A 194 -0.48 -0.38 -10.48
C ILE A 194 0.90 0.10 -10.91
N ILE A 195 1.60 0.77 -9.99
CA ILE A 195 3.03 1.01 -10.11
C ILE A 195 3.77 0.39 -8.93
N LYS A 196 4.99 -0.04 -9.19
CA LYS A 196 5.91 -0.59 -8.18
C LYS A 196 7.30 -0.01 -8.39
N PHE A 197 7.91 0.51 -7.33
CA PHE A 197 9.29 0.94 -7.38
C PHE A 197 10.24 -0.20 -7.01
N THR A 198 11.18 -0.46 -7.89
CA THR A 198 12.35 -1.29 -7.63
C THR A 198 13.57 -0.39 -7.47
N ASN A 199 14.74 -0.94 -7.09
CA ASN A 199 15.95 -0.14 -6.85
C ASN A 199 16.33 0.76 -8.03
N ASN A 200 16.07 0.34 -9.27
CA ASN A 200 16.52 1.05 -10.47
C ASN A 200 15.41 1.30 -11.50
N ARG A 201 14.16 0.89 -11.25
CA ARG A 201 13.09 0.97 -12.25
C ARG A 201 11.72 1.16 -11.63
N VAL A 202 10.82 1.71 -12.44
CA VAL A 202 9.38 1.73 -12.21
C VAL A 202 8.76 0.61 -13.03
N LEU A 203 8.05 -0.29 -12.37
CA LEU A 203 7.23 -1.31 -13.01
C LEU A 203 5.80 -0.79 -13.08
N TYR A 204 5.17 -0.93 -14.22
CA TYR A 204 3.79 -0.51 -14.46
C TYR A 204 2.96 -1.66 -14.97
N LEU A 205 1.80 -1.86 -14.37
CA LEU A 205 0.78 -2.82 -14.77
C LEU A 205 -0.52 -2.07 -15.07
N ASN A 206 -1.07 -2.33 -16.25
CA ASN A 206 -2.41 -1.87 -16.64
C ASN A 206 -3.33 -3.08 -16.83
N LYS A 207 -4.55 -3.01 -16.30
CA LYS A 207 -5.52 -4.11 -16.31
C LYS A 207 -5.91 -4.53 -17.73
N GLU A 208 -6.25 -3.58 -18.60
CA GLU A 208 -6.66 -3.89 -19.96
C GLU A 208 -5.55 -4.59 -20.74
N TYR A 209 -4.32 -4.10 -20.59
CA TYR A 209 -3.16 -4.74 -21.21
C TYR A 209 -2.92 -6.15 -20.63
N LEU A 210 -3.04 -6.31 -19.31
CA LEU A 210 -2.94 -7.61 -18.64
C LEU A 210 -3.95 -8.62 -19.18
N LEU A 211 -5.24 -8.25 -19.24
CA LEU A 211 -6.32 -9.12 -19.72
C LEU A 211 -6.11 -9.51 -21.19
N LYS A 212 -5.68 -8.56 -22.01
CA LYS A 212 -5.37 -8.78 -23.42
C LYS A 212 -4.20 -9.75 -23.60
N GLU A 213 -3.09 -9.55 -22.91
CA GLU A 213 -1.89 -10.40 -23.01
C GLU A 213 -2.10 -11.82 -22.46
N LEU A 214 -2.94 -11.95 -21.45
CA LEU A 214 -3.33 -13.26 -20.93
C LEU A 214 -4.49 -13.88 -21.71
N GLU A 215 -5.19 -13.11 -22.58
CA GLU A 215 -6.39 -13.50 -23.33
C GLU A 215 -7.47 -14.08 -22.41
N ILE A 216 -7.78 -13.40 -21.31
CA ILE A 216 -8.78 -13.76 -20.31
C ILE A 216 -9.63 -12.54 -19.97
N ASN A 217 -10.81 -12.77 -19.40
CA ASN A 217 -11.64 -11.71 -18.83
C ASN A 217 -11.38 -11.50 -17.34
N GLU A 218 -12.00 -10.48 -16.74
CA GLU A 218 -11.80 -10.13 -15.31
C GLU A 218 -12.22 -11.28 -14.38
N ASN A 219 -13.31 -11.99 -14.67
CA ASN A 219 -13.75 -13.14 -13.89
C ASN A 219 -12.72 -14.27 -13.92
N GLN A 220 -12.19 -14.58 -15.10
CA GLN A 220 -11.14 -15.58 -15.27
C GLN A 220 -9.83 -15.17 -14.59
N LEU A 221 -9.49 -13.87 -14.60
CA LEU A 221 -8.33 -13.36 -13.86
C LEU A 221 -8.50 -13.57 -12.34
N CYS A 222 -9.68 -13.26 -11.80
CA CYS A 222 -10.00 -13.50 -10.40
C CYS A 222 -9.90 -15.00 -10.07
N ASP A 223 -10.51 -15.87 -10.86
CA ASP A 223 -10.46 -17.31 -10.69
C ASP A 223 -9.04 -17.85 -10.73
N PHE A 224 -8.23 -17.39 -11.68
CA PHE A 224 -6.81 -17.74 -11.79
C PHE A 224 -6.02 -17.35 -10.54
N CYS A 225 -6.23 -16.14 -10.04
CA CYS A 225 -5.54 -15.64 -8.85
C CYS A 225 -5.93 -16.42 -7.59
N ILE A 226 -7.21 -16.77 -7.42
CA ILE A 226 -7.68 -17.58 -6.31
C ILE A 226 -7.06 -18.97 -6.35
N LEU A 227 -7.02 -19.60 -7.52
CA LEU A 227 -6.43 -20.94 -7.70
C LEU A 227 -4.92 -20.96 -7.53
N LEU A 228 -4.20 -19.88 -7.85
CA LEU A 228 -2.78 -19.74 -7.52
C LEU A 228 -2.53 -19.75 -6.01
N GLY A 229 -3.54 -19.39 -5.22
CA GLY A 229 -3.48 -19.25 -3.78
C GLY A 229 -3.05 -17.85 -3.35
N ASN A 230 -3.64 -17.37 -2.27
CA ASN A 230 -3.47 -16.04 -1.72
C ASN A 230 -3.43 -16.08 -0.18
N ASP A 231 -3.56 -14.93 0.47
CA ASP A 231 -3.54 -14.81 1.93
C ASP A 231 -4.84 -15.30 2.58
N TYR A 232 -5.93 -15.46 1.83
CA TYR A 232 -7.24 -15.93 2.30
C TYR A 232 -7.40 -17.45 2.20
N ASN A 233 -6.62 -18.12 1.34
CA ASN A 233 -6.77 -19.54 1.11
C ASN A 233 -5.43 -20.29 1.01
N SER A 234 -5.53 -21.61 1.19
CA SER A 234 -4.43 -22.54 0.97
C SER A 234 -4.80 -23.60 -0.07
N PHE A 235 -5.58 -23.25 -1.11
CA PHE A 235 -5.87 -24.19 -2.19
C PHE A 235 -4.55 -24.73 -2.75
N ASN A 236 -4.40 -26.05 -2.69
CA ASN A 236 -3.11 -26.67 -2.91
C ASN A 236 -2.93 -27.07 -4.38
N MET A 237 -2.96 -26.10 -5.28
CA MET A 237 -2.60 -26.29 -6.68
C MET A 237 -1.07 -26.37 -6.89
N LYS A 238 -0.32 -26.74 -5.84
CA LYS A 238 1.16 -26.73 -5.83
C LYS A 238 1.82 -27.57 -6.95
N LYS A 239 1.08 -28.51 -7.52
CA LYS A 239 1.58 -29.37 -8.60
C LYS A 239 1.54 -28.69 -9.98
N LEU A 240 0.70 -27.66 -10.16
CA LEU A 240 0.58 -26.96 -11.44
C LEU A 240 1.48 -25.72 -11.49
N LYS A 241 2.09 -25.52 -12.65
CA LYS A 241 2.76 -24.27 -12.95
C LYS A 241 1.71 -23.20 -13.28
N PRO A 242 1.96 -21.90 -13.02
CA PRO A 242 1.01 -20.83 -13.34
C PRO A 242 0.52 -20.85 -14.80
N PHE A 243 1.39 -21.23 -15.75
CA PHE A 243 1.04 -21.34 -17.15
C PHE A 243 0.03 -22.45 -17.45
N GLU A 244 0.17 -23.59 -16.81
CA GLU A 244 -0.76 -24.73 -16.94
C GLU A 244 -2.12 -24.39 -16.36
N LEU A 245 -2.11 -23.74 -15.20
CA LEU A 245 -3.32 -23.28 -14.54
C LEU A 245 -4.05 -22.23 -15.38
N LEU A 246 -3.31 -21.27 -15.98
CA LEU A 246 -3.91 -20.28 -16.88
C LEU A 246 -4.60 -20.97 -18.08
N LYS A 247 -3.99 -21.99 -18.67
CA LYS A 247 -4.61 -22.76 -19.78
C LYS A 247 -5.91 -23.44 -19.34
N LEU A 248 -5.94 -23.98 -18.11
CA LEU A 248 -7.16 -24.59 -17.58
C LEU A 248 -8.28 -23.56 -17.42
N VAL A 249 -7.98 -22.41 -16.82
CA VAL A 249 -8.97 -21.34 -16.60
C VAL A 249 -9.48 -20.75 -17.92
N LYS A 250 -8.66 -20.71 -18.97
CA LYS A 250 -9.06 -20.28 -20.31
C LYS A 250 -10.08 -21.22 -20.97
N ASN A 251 -9.84 -22.51 -20.83
CA ASN A 251 -10.46 -23.53 -21.69
C ASN A 251 -11.60 -24.30 -21.02
N ASN A 252 -11.77 -24.16 -19.70
CA ASN A 252 -12.76 -24.92 -18.95
C ASN A 252 -13.65 -24.01 -18.11
N ASN A 253 -14.84 -24.48 -17.79
CA ASN A 253 -15.69 -23.84 -16.81
C ASN A 253 -15.05 -23.98 -15.42
N ILE A 254 -15.18 -22.96 -14.57
CA ILE A 254 -14.63 -22.99 -13.21
C ILE A 254 -15.14 -24.17 -12.40
N THR A 255 -16.43 -24.52 -12.48
CA THR A 255 -17.03 -25.67 -11.79
C THR A 255 -16.34 -26.99 -12.16
N GLU A 256 -15.97 -27.17 -13.42
CA GLU A 256 -15.23 -28.37 -13.87
C GLU A 256 -13.85 -28.42 -13.23
N ILE A 257 -13.15 -27.27 -13.16
CA ILE A 257 -11.84 -27.16 -12.52
C ILE A 257 -11.94 -27.48 -11.03
N LEU A 258 -12.94 -26.93 -10.34
CA LEU A 258 -13.16 -27.17 -8.91
C LEU A 258 -13.41 -28.66 -8.63
N ASN A 259 -14.20 -29.34 -9.46
CA ASN A 259 -14.46 -30.77 -9.36
C ASN A 259 -13.21 -31.61 -9.58
N ILE A 260 -12.42 -31.31 -10.64
CA ILE A 260 -11.16 -32.03 -10.92
C ILE A 260 -10.18 -31.97 -9.74
N PHE A 261 -10.12 -30.84 -9.04
CA PHE A 261 -9.18 -30.64 -7.94
C PHE A 261 -9.80 -30.82 -6.55
N ASN A 262 -11.06 -31.25 -6.51
CA ASN A 262 -11.82 -31.47 -5.27
C ASN A 262 -11.79 -30.23 -4.33
N ILE A 263 -12.04 -29.06 -4.95
CA ILE A 263 -12.12 -27.77 -4.26
C ILE A 263 -13.57 -27.51 -3.92
N ASP A 264 -13.85 -27.13 -2.68
CA ASP A 264 -15.17 -26.76 -2.21
C ASP A 264 -15.65 -25.48 -2.94
N GLU A 265 -16.78 -25.61 -3.66
CA GLU A 265 -17.32 -24.55 -4.52
C GLU A 265 -17.83 -23.36 -3.68
N GLU A 266 -18.48 -23.62 -2.53
CA GLU A 266 -18.96 -22.55 -1.66
C GLU A 266 -17.82 -21.70 -1.13
N ASN A 267 -16.76 -22.33 -0.66
CA ASN A 267 -15.57 -21.64 -0.19
C ASN A 267 -14.90 -20.85 -1.32
N PHE A 268 -14.86 -21.40 -2.53
CA PHE A 268 -14.31 -20.68 -3.70
C PHE A 268 -15.12 -19.43 -4.04
N ILE A 269 -16.46 -19.55 -4.06
CA ILE A 269 -17.37 -18.43 -4.33
C ILE A 269 -17.22 -17.34 -3.24
N ASN A 270 -17.14 -17.72 -1.98
CA ASN A 270 -16.93 -16.78 -0.87
C ASN A 270 -15.63 -15.98 -1.04
N LEU A 271 -14.54 -16.65 -1.44
CA LEU A 271 -13.27 -15.97 -1.72
C LEU A 271 -13.36 -15.05 -2.95
N LYS A 272 -14.06 -15.45 -3.98
CA LYS A 272 -14.30 -14.62 -5.16
C LYS A 272 -15.08 -13.37 -4.81
N ASN A 273 -16.07 -13.51 -3.94
CA ASN A 273 -16.87 -12.39 -3.45
C ASN A 273 -16.03 -11.38 -2.66
N ILE A 274 -15.02 -11.81 -1.90
CA ILE A 274 -14.09 -10.89 -1.23
C ILE A 274 -13.43 -9.97 -2.24
N TYR A 275 -12.86 -10.50 -3.32
CA TYR A 275 -12.21 -9.67 -4.34
C TYR A 275 -13.17 -8.77 -5.11
N LEU A 276 -14.35 -9.30 -5.47
CA LEU A 276 -15.29 -8.57 -6.33
C LEU A 276 -16.11 -7.53 -5.59
N ASN A 277 -16.40 -7.75 -4.29
CA ASN A 277 -17.32 -6.91 -3.54
C ASN A 277 -16.64 -5.96 -2.56
N SER A 278 -15.41 -6.23 -2.12
CA SER A 278 -14.76 -5.40 -1.09
C SER A 278 -14.61 -3.93 -1.47
N SER A 279 -14.45 -3.61 -2.76
CA SER A 279 -14.46 -2.21 -3.21
C SER A 279 -15.85 -1.57 -3.14
N ASN A 280 -16.93 -2.35 -3.28
CA ASN A 280 -18.32 -1.90 -3.09
C ASN A 280 -18.60 -1.69 -1.60
N ASP A 281 -18.07 -2.53 -0.71
CA ASP A 281 -18.18 -2.35 0.75
C ASP A 281 -17.50 -1.04 1.18
N GLU A 282 -16.34 -0.72 0.62
CA GLU A 282 -15.68 0.57 0.81
C GLU A 282 -16.55 1.74 0.31
N LYS A 283 -17.15 1.61 -0.87
CA LYS A 283 -18.09 2.61 -1.41
C LYS A 283 -19.27 2.81 -0.47
N ASP A 284 -19.91 1.73 -0.05
CA ASP A 284 -21.07 1.77 0.86
C ASP A 284 -20.71 2.42 2.20
N TYR A 285 -19.53 2.12 2.74
CA TYR A 285 -19.03 2.74 3.96
C TYR A 285 -18.85 4.25 3.83
N ILE A 286 -18.25 4.70 2.71
CA ILE A 286 -18.08 6.12 2.43
C ILE A 286 -19.45 6.82 2.31
N LEU A 287 -20.41 6.21 1.60
CA LEU A 287 -21.73 6.79 1.35
C LEU A 287 -22.58 6.89 2.62
N LYS A 288 -22.57 5.88 3.47
CA LYS A 288 -23.33 5.87 4.75
C LYS A 288 -22.83 6.92 5.74
N GLY A 289 -21.60 7.38 5.60
CA GLY A 289 -20.95 8.28 6.54
C GLY A 289 -20.47 7.55 7.80
N HIS A 290 -19.45 8.13 8.43
CA HIS A 290 -18.94 7.62 9.71
C HIS A 290 -19.97 7.84 10.81
N THR A 291 -20.83 6.88 11.10
CA THR A 291 -21.61 6.88 12.33
C THR A 291 -20.70 6.36 13.46
N ASN A 292 -20.57 7.15 14.52
CA ASN A 292 -19.69 6.90 15.68
C ASN A 292 -19.99 5.61 16.48
N ASN A 293 -20.76 4.66 15.96
CA ASN A 293 -21.32 3.54 16.74
C ASN A 293 -20.92 2.13 16.33
N ASP A 294 -20.12 1.96 15.28
CA ASP A 294 -19.65 0.62 14.93
C ASP A 294 -18.32 0.32 15.61
N ASN A 295 -18.27 -0.82 16.32
CA ASN A 295 -17.16 -1.38 17.09
C ASN A 295 -15.88 -1.69 16.24
N ILE A 296 -15.50 -0.81 15.37
CA ILE A 296 -14.21 -0.80 14.68
C ILE A 296 -13.25 -0.13 15.65
N ILE A 297 -12.28 -0.90 16.12
CA ILE A 297 -11.15 -0.51 16.97
C ILE A 297 -11.03 1.00 17.08
N ASN A 298 -11.31 1.55 18.28
CA ASN A 298 -11.33 2.97 18.61
C ASN A 298 -10.10 3.73 18.09
N ILE A 299 -10.07 4.04 16.82
CA ILE A 299 -9.20 5.05 16.28
C ILE A 299 -10.06 6.30 16.19
N THR A 300 -10.34 6.89 17.35
CA THR A 300 -10.94 8.21 17.45
C THR A 300 -9.87 9.23 17.07
N TYR A 301 -9.63 9.38 15.78
CA TYR A 301 -8.84 10.50 15.30
C TYR A 301 -9.71 11.75 15.40
N LYS A 302 -9.32 12.66 16.24
CA LYS A 302 -9.82 14.04 16.22
C LYS A 302 -9.36 14.67 14.90
N ASN A 303 -10.12 14.44 13.85
CA ASN A 303 -9.87 14.99 12.52
C ASN A 303 -10.12 16.49 12.54
N ASN A 304 -9.08 17.26 12.79
CA ASN A 304 -9.11 18.73 12.66
C ASN A 304 -8.56 19.20 11.31
N SER A 305 -8.24 18.29 10.35
CA SER A 305 -7.78 18.74 9.04
C SER A 305 -8.98 19.07 8.13
N ILE A 306 -9.14 20.35 7.84
CA ILE A 306 -10.15 20.90 6.92
C ILE A 306 -10.05 20.21 5.54
N ILE A 307 -8.86 19.82 5.12
CA ILE A 307 -8.58 19.15 3.84
C ILE A 307 -9.23 17.76 3.80
N LEU A 308 -9.15 17.00 4.89
CA LEU A 308 -9.66 15.63 4.94
C LEU A 308 -11.20 15.58 4.90
N ASN A 309 -11.86 16.42 5.72
CA ASN A 309 -13.32 16.46 5.75
C ASN A 309 -13.91 16.90 4.41
N GLN A 310 -13.25 17.83 3.73
CA GLN A 310 -13.69 18.28 2.42
C GLN A 310 -13.45 17.20 1.36
N PHE A 311 -12.34 16.48 1.42
CA PHE A 311 -12.07 15.34 0.54
C PHE A 311 -13.16 14.26 0.63
N TRP A 312 -13.57 13.89 1.85
CA TRP A 312 -14.61 12.89 2.05
C TRP A 312 -15.99 13.34 1.51
N ASN A 313 -16.37 14.61 1.71
CA ASN A 313 -17.63 15.12 1.18
C ASN A 313 -17.61 15.18 -0.34
N GLU A 314 -16.54 15.68 -0.94
CA GLU A 314 -16.38 15.73 -2.40
C GLU A 314 -16.28 14.31 -3.00
N LEU A 315 -15.65 13.36 -2.30
CA LEU A 315 -15.62 11.96 -2.70
C LEU A 315 -17.01 11.32 -2.70
N LYS A 316 -17.82 11.59 -1.68
CA LYS A 316 -19.21 11.14 -1.64
C LYS A 316 -20.00 11.64 -2.84
N GLU A 317 -19.91 12.92 -3.17
CA GLU A 317 -20.59 13.50 -4.34
C GLU A 317 -20.18 12.79 -5.64
N VAL A 318 -18.89 12.54 -5.83
CA VAL A 318 -18.38 11.79 -6.99
C VAL A 318 -18.94 10.37 -7.03
N LEU A 319 -19.00 9.67 -5.89
CA LEU A 319 -19.49 8.29 -5.80
C LEU A 319 -21.01 8.18 -5.99
N ILE A 320 -21.78 9.20 -5.53
CA ILE A 320 -23.25 9.25 -5.68
C ILE A 320 -23.61 9.55 -7.13
N ASN A 321 -23.03 10.62 -7.68
CA ASN A 321 -23.48 11.17 -8.97
C ASN A 321 -22.83 10.47 -10.16
N ASN A 322 -21.85 9.60 -9.91
CA ASN A 322 -21.01 9.02 -10.96
C ASN A 322 -20.32 10.11 -11.81
N GLU A 323 -20.12 11.29 -11.22
CA GLU A 323 -19.58 12.46 -11.90
C GLU A 323 -18.07 12.41 -12.05
N ASN A 324 -17.57 13.27 -12.90
CA ASN A 324 -16.19 13.35 -13.31
C ASN A 324 -15.25 13.60 -12.11
N SER A 325 -14.60 12.55 -11.64
CA SER A 325 -13.56 12.59 -10.59
C SER A 325 -12.40 13.55 -10.89
N LEU A 326 -12.31 14.02 -12.14
CA LEU A 326 -11.26 14.93 -12.58
C LEU A 326 -11.30 16.28 -11.84
N ASN A 327 -12.48 16.76 -11.46
CA ASN A 327 -12.64 18.02 -10.73
C ASN A 327 -12.17 17.85 -9.29
N LEU A 328 -12.59 16.79 -8.60
CA LEU A 328 -12.12 16.47 -7.25
C LEU A 328 -10.59 16.39 -7.20
N LYS A 329 -9.99 15.64 -8.12
CA LYS A 329 -8.54 15.51 -8.24
C LYS A 329 -7.84 16.86 -8.44
N LYS A 330 -8.35 17.71 -9.34
CA LYS A 330 -7.81 19.06 -9.58
C LYS A 330 -7.87 19.94 -8.35
N ASP A 331 -8.98 19.89 -7.62
CA ASP A 331 -9.19 20.72 -6.42
C ASP A 331 -8.29 20.30 -5.27
N ILE A 332 -8.08 19.00 -5.06
CA ILE A 332 -7.12 18.48 -4.07
C ILE A 332 -5.71 18.96 -4.42
N ILE A 333 -5.28 18.76 -5.66
CA ILE A 333 -3.96 19.18 -6.12
C ILE A 333 -3.79 20.70 -5.96
N LYS A 334 -4.81 21.48 -6.30
CA LYS A 334 -4.78 22.94 -6.13
C LYS A 334 -4.66 23.35 -4.66
N LYS A 335 -5.29 22.63 -3.74
CA LYS A 335 -5.16 22.86 -2.29
C LYS A 335 -3.75 22.56 -1.81
N ILE A 336 -3.20 21.39 -2.18
CA ILE A 336 -1.82 21.01 -1.85
C ILE A 336 -0.85 22.10 -2.35
N LYS A 337 -1.05 22.62 -3.55
CA LYS A 337 -0.21 23.68 -4.13
C LYS A 337 -0.32 25.03 -3.41
N LYS A 338 -1.50 25.40 -2.96
CA LYS A 338 -1.74 26.71 -2.36
C LYS A 338 -1.33 26.84 -0.90
N THR A 339 -1.24 25.72 -0.19
CA THR A 339 -0.94 25.74 1.24
C THR A 339 0.56 25.75 1.45
N LYS A 340 1.08 26.86 2.03
CA LYS A 340 2.50 26.94 2.39
C LYS A 340 2.81 26.01 3.55
N PHE A 341 3.99 25.43 3.54
CA PHE A 341 4.49 24.67 4.67
C PHE A 341 4.81 25.56 5.87
N ASN A 342 4.44 25.12 7.04
CA ASN A 342 5.02 25.70 8.27
C ASN A 342 6.36 25.01 8.54
N THR A 343 7.42 25.52 7.91
CA THR A 343 8.75 24.92 7.95
C THR A 343 9.29 24.83 9.38
N ASP A 344 9.03 25.83 10.22
CA ASP A 344 9.55 25.86 11.59
C ASP A 344 8.85 24.81 12.47
N GLU A 345 7.53 24.68 12.35
CA GLU A 345 6.77 23.66 13.08
C GLU A 345 7.17 22.24 12.64
N LEU A 346 7.35 22.02 11.34
CA LEU A 346 7.79 20.74 10.82
C LEU A 346 9.20 20.38 11.25
N LEU A 347 10.14 21.34 11.22
CA LEU A 347 11.50 21.13 11.71
C LEU A 347 11.52 20.82 13.21
N ASN A 348 10.70 21.51 13.99
CA ASN A 348 10.57 21.25 15.42
C ASN A 348 9.98 19.86 15.68
N PHE A 349 8.94 19.49 14.94
CA PHE A 349 8.36 18.14 15.00
C PHE A 349 9.38 17.05 14.66
N LEU A 350 10.15 17.21 13.59
CA LEU A 350 11.19 16.24 13.20
C LEU A 350 12.31 16.16 14.24
N LYS A 351 12.76 17.27 14.81
CA LYS A 351 13.77 17.28 15.88
C LYS A 351 13.33 16.50 17.12
N ILE A 352 12.05 16.59 17.48
CA ILE A 352 11.50 15.89 18.65
C ILE A 352 11.33 14.39 18.40
N ASN A 353 10.89 14.02 17.20
CA ASN A 353 10.47 12.65 16.90
C ASN A 353 11.51 11.81 16.13
N VAL A 354 12.59 12.45 15.66
CA VAL A 354 13.68 11.78 14.95
C VAL A 354 14.96 11.91 15.77
N ASN A 355 15.40 10.80 16.35
CA ASN A 355 16.65 10.76 17.08
C ASN A 355 17.84 11.07 16.15
N ASN A 356 18.75 11.93 16.59
CA ASN A 356 20.03 12.24 15.91
C ASN A 356 19.88 12.89 14.52
N ILE A 357 18.83 13.70 14.30
CA ILE A 357 18.78 14.52 13.10
C ILE A 357 19.94 15.53 13.10
N THR A 358 20.79 15.49 12.09
CA THR A 358 21.97 16.34 11.99
C THR A 358 21.62 17.76 11.54
N ASN A 359 22.49 18.74 11.83
CA ASN A 359 22.30 20.09 11.33
C ASN A 359 22.30 20.15 9.79
N ASP A 360 23.13 19.34 9.15
CA ASP A 360 23.20 19.24 7.69
C ASP A 360 21.87 18.72 7.10
N GLU A 361 21.23 17.73 7.75
CA GLU A 361 19.91 17.25 7.35
C GLU A 361 18.84 18.33 7.53
N ILE A 362 18.89 19.09 8.61
CA ILE A 362 17.99 20.23 8.86
C ILE A 362 18.14 21.29 7.79
N ASP A 363 19.36 21.65 7.41
CA ASP A 363 19.60 22.65 6.37
C ASP A 363 19.20 22.14 4.99
N ASN A 364 19.43 20.88 4.68
CA ASN A 364 18.92 20.24 3.46
C ASN A 364 17.39 20.25 3.41
N ILE A 365 16.71 20.02 4.53
CA ILE A 365 15.26 20.13 4.64
C ILE A 365 14.81 21.55 4.31
N LYS A 366 15.41 22.58 4.91
CA LYS A 366 15.07 23.99 4.65
C LYS A 366 15.26 24.36 3.17
N ILE A 367 16.39 23.97 2.57
CA ILE A 367 16.68 24.21 1.15
C ILE A 367 15.63 23.54 0.28
N THR A 368 15.28 22.30 0.58
CA THR A 368 14.28 21.55 -0.16
C THR A 368 12.90 22.23 -0.11
N PHE A 369 12.51 22.75 1.05
CA PHE A 369 11.23 23.48 1.19
C PHE A 369 11.24 24.80 0.44
N SER A 370 12.30 25.58 0.52
CA SER A 370 12.40 26.83 -0.25
C SER A 370 12.31 26.54 -1.77
N TYR A 371 12.89 25.44 -2.21
CA TYR A 371 12.77 24.97 -3.59
C TYR A 371 11.33 24.58 -3.94
N LEU A 372 10.66 23.78 -3.11
CA LEU A 372 9.29 23.36 -3.36
C LEU A 372 8.28 24.53 -3.32
N ASP A 373 8.49 25.51 -2.45
CA ASP A 373 7.65 26.72 -2.39
C ASP A 373 7.78 27.59 -3.66
N ASN A 374 8.93 27.54 -4.35
CA ASN A 374 9.14 28.22 -5.63
C ASN A 374 8.52 27.49 -6.83
N PHE A 375 8.19 26.19 -6.69
CA PHE A 375 7.55 25.39 -7.76
C PHE A 375 6.04 25.24 -7.61
N ARG A 376 5.47 25.76 -6.53
CA ARG A 376 4.03 25.81 -6.25
C ARG A 376 3.39 27.07 -6.81
#